data_2ffa50fb5c44c53d9bbbf522f80b059e
#
_entry.id   2ffa50fb5c44c53d9bbbf522f80b059e
#
_cell.length_a   1.000
_cell.length_b   1.000
_cell.length_c   1.000
_cell.angle_alpha   90.00
_cell.angle_beta   90.00
_cell.angle_gamma   90.00
#
_symmetry.space_group_name_H-M   'P 1'
#
loop_
_entity.id
_entity.type
_entity.pdbx_description
1 polymer ?
#
loop_
_entity_poly.entity_id
_entity_poly.type
_entity_poly.pdbx_seq_one_letter_code
_entity_poly.pdbx_strand_id
1 'polypeptide(L)'
;MSKLLKKELMFIMPRLRRYCYGLTGNKEYGDDLLHNSIVKILDKFNFGFNKIENLSAYMYRLISNTWKDELRKKYRNLEINVEETAYNNLPDTKEQSYDGNINSLEHIKESIENLSLKLREVLVLVALENKSYKETAEILDIPIGTVMSRLNEARKKLNQFNDIAKLKEKKYD
;
A
#
# COMPACT_ATOMS: atom_id res chain seq x y z
N MET A 1 -15.01 19.49 -13.47
CA MET A 1 -13.78 18.72 -13.85
C MET A 1 -13.51 18.85 -15.33
N SER A 2 -12.29 19.25 -15.74
CA SER A 2 -11.96 19.39 -17.16
C SER A 2 -11.96 18.04 -17.88
N LYS A 3 -12.28 18.02 -19.19
CA LYS A 3 -12.25 16.81 -20.02
C LYS A 3 -10.85 16.17 -20.06
N LEU A 4 -9.80 17.00 -19.99
CA LEU A 4 -8.40 16.57 -19.97
C LEU A 4 -8.09 15.79 -18.70
N LEU A 5 -8.46 16.30 -17.53
CA LEU A 5 -8.24 15.65 -16.24
C LEU A 5 -8.94 14.30 -16.14
N LYS A 6 -10.18 14.20 -16.66
CA LYS A 6 -10.89 12.93 -16.71
C LYS A 6 -10.13 11.90 -17.53
N LYS A 7 -9.59 12.30 -18.68
CA LYS A 7 -8.81 11.42 -19.56
C LYS A 7 -7.52 10.96 -18.88
N GLU A 8 -6.81 11.87 -18.22
CA GLU A 8 -5.57 11.56 -17.49
C GLU A 8 -5.85 10.61 -16.31
N LEU A 9 -6.90 10.86 -15.51
CA LEU A 9 -7.29 10.00 -14.42
C LEU A 9 -7.64 8.58 -14.91
N MET A 10 -8.40 8.47 -16.00
CA MET A 10 -8.71 7.15 -16.59
C MET A 10 -7.47 6.42 -17.07
N PHE A 11 -6.48 7.13 -17.60
CA PHE A 11 -5.22 6.54 -18.07
C PHE A 11 -4.39 5.92 -16.92
N ILE A 12 -4.35 6.58 -15.78
CA ILE A 12 -3.58 6.09 -14.61
C ILE A 12 -4.37 5.09 -13.75
N MET A 13 -5.68 4.95 -13.95
CA MET A 13 -6.57 4.12 -13.14
C MET A 13 -6.10 2.68 -12.93
N PRO A 14 -5.63 1.93 -13.95
CA PRO A 14 -5.16 0.56 -13.76
C PRO A 14 -3.96 0.46 -12.81
N ARG A 15 -3.06 1.46 -12.84
CA ARG A 15 -1.91 1.54 -11.93
C ARG A 15 -2.36 1.85 -10.51
N LEU A 16 -3.26 2.81 -10.32
CA LEU A 16 -3.81 3.16 -9.02
C LEU A 16 -4.51 1.96 -8.38
N ARG A 17 -5.28 1.19 -9.16
CA ARG A 17 -5.94 -0.03 -8.69
C ARG A 17 -4.93 -1.07 -8.21
N ARG A 18 -3.88 -1.32 -8.97
CA ARG A 18 -2.80 -2.25 -8.59
C ARG A 18 -2.10 -1.79 -7.31
N TYR A 19 -1.86 -0.48 -7.16
CA TYR A 19 -1.30 0.10 -5.94
C TYR A 19 -2.21 -0.14 -4.74
N CYS A 20 -3.52 0.12 -4.87
CA CYS A 20 -4.49 -0.15 -3.81
C CYS A 20 -4.49 -1.63 -3.39
N TYR A 21 -4.45 -2.55 -4.35
CA TYR A 21 -4.36 -3.98 -4.04
C TYR A 21 -3.05 -4.35 -3.32
N GLY A 22 -1.94 -3.77 -3.75
CA GLY A 22 -0.65 -3.97 -3.08
C GLY A 22 -0.62 -3.43 -1.65
N LEU A 23 -1.35 -2.34 -1.36
CA LEU A 23 -1.45 -1.77 -0.02
C LEU A 23 -2.37 -2.58 0.89
N THR A 24 -3.53 -2.97 0.40
CA THR A 24 -4.57 -3.62 1.21
C THR A 24 -4.43 -5.13 1.30
N GLY A 25 -3.70 -5.75 0.36
CA GLY A 25 -3.62 -7.21 0.22
C GLY A 25 -4.94 -7.88 -0.15
N ASN A 26 -6.02 -7.12 -0.31
CA ASN A 26 -7.37 -7.62 -0.57
C ASN A 26 -8.01 -6.83 -1.70
N LYS A 27 -8.70 -7.53 -2.61
CA LYS A 27 -9.31 -6.92 -3.78
C LYS A 27 -10.46 -5.99 -3.41
N GLU A 28 -11.34 -6.41 -2.51
CA GLU A 28 -12.52 -5.62 -2.10
C GLU A 28 -12.08 -4.34 -1.39
N TYR A 29 -11.22 -4.46 -0.37
CA TYR A 29 -10.67 -3.28 0.31
C TYR A 29 -9.87 -2.38 -0.63
N GLY A 30 -9.18 -2.94 -1.62
CA GLY A 30 -8.46 -2.16 -2.62
C GLY A 30 -9.39 -1.39 -3.55
N ASP A 31 -10.49 -1.99 -4.00
CA ASP A 31 -11.51 -1.32 -4.81
C ASP A 31 -12.21 -0.21 -4.01
N ASP A 32 -12.54 -0.45 -2.74
CA ASP A 32 -13.12 0.56 -1.84
C ASP A 32 -12.17 1.73 -1.60
N LEU A 33 -10.90 1.45 -1.32
CA LEU A 33 -9.86 2.46 -1.14
C LEU A 33 -9.69 3.32 -2.40
N LEU A 34 -9.68 2.68 -3.58
CA LEU A 34 -9.63 3.39 -4.85
C LEU A 34 -10.85 4.28 -5.03
N HIS A 35 -12.05 3.74 -4.81
CA HIS A 35 -13.30 4.49 -4.91
C HIS A 35 -13.31 5.72 -3.99
N ASN A 36 -13.01 5.53 -2.71
CA ASN A 36 -12.94 6.62 -1.73
C ASN A 36 -11.92 7.71 -2.13
N SER A 37 -10.78 7.29 -2.69
CA SER A 37 -9.75 8.22 -3.17
C SER A 37 -10.21 8.99 -4.41
N ILE A 38 -10.95 8.33 -5.32
CA ILE A 38 -11.54 8.99 -6.50
C ILE A 38 -12.60 10.02 -6.08
N VAL A 39 -13.48 9.68 -5.14
CA VAL A 39 -14.48 10.64 -4.62
C VAL A 39 -13.78 11.86 -4.03
N LYS A 40 -12.77 11.66 -3.17
CA LYS A 40 -12.00 12.78 -2.57
C LYS A 40 -11.37 13.72 -3.61
N ILE A 41 -10.79 13.16 -4.69
CA ILE A 41 -10.19 14.01 -5.74
C ILE A 41 -11.25 14.76 -6.52
N LEU A 42 -12.38 14.14 -6.84
CA LEU A 42 -13.48 14.76 -7.56
C LEU A 42 -14.09 15.93 -6.75
N ASP A 43 -14.31 15.74 -5.46
CA ASP A 43 -14.79 16.79 -4.56
C ASP A 43 -13.81 17.96 -4.54
N LYS A 44 -12.51 17.69 -4.43
CA LYS A 44 -11.50 18.74 -4.44
C LYS A 44 -11.53 19.58 -5.72
N PHE A 45 -11.76 18.96 -6.88
CA PHE A 45 -11.91 19.68 -8.13
C PHE A 45 -13.21 20.47 -8.22
N ASN A 46 -14.30 19.99 -7.63
CA ASN A 46 -15.57 20.71 -7.56
C ASN A 46 -15.47 21.99 -6.71
N PHE A 47 -14.60 21.98 -5.68
CA PHE A 47 -14.31 23.15 -4.83
C PHE A 47 -13.25 24.12 -5.41
N GLY A 48 -12.90 24.00 -6.72
CA GLY A 48 -12.07 24.99 -7.41
C GLY A 48 -10.56 24.73 -7.42
N PHE A 49 -10.09 23.58 -6.93
CA PHE A 49 -8.69 23.18 -7.08
C PHE A 49 -8.41 22.74 -8.52
N ASN A 50 -7.93 23.65 -9.35
CA ASN A 50 -7.78 23.40 -10.79
C ASN A 50 -6.35 23.06 -11.24
N LYS A 51 -5.34 23.08 -10.35
CA LYS A 51 -3.95 22.90 -10.76
C LYS A 51 -3.25 21.86 -9.91
N ILE A 52 -3.18 20.64 -10.45
CA ILE A 52 -2.30 19.58 -9.94
C ILE A 52 -1.23 19.38 -11.01
N GLU A 53 0.03 19.67 -10.68
CA GLU A 53 1.16 19.57 -11.61
C GLU A 53 1.45 18.12 -12.00
N ASN A 54 1.31 17.19 -11.04
CA ASN A 54 1.52 15.77 -11.26
C ASN A 54 0.38 14.98 -10.63
N LEU A 55 -0.66 14.71 -11.44
CA LEU A 55 -1.84 13.97 -10.99
C LEU A 55 -1.49 12.56 -10.49
N SER A 56 -0.57 11.88 -11.15
CA SER A 56 -0.16 10.53 -10.75
C SER A 56 0.45 10.52 -9.34
N ALA A 57 1.46 11.35 -9.08
CA ALA A 57 2.10 11.45 -7.77
C ALA A 57 1.10 11.88 -6.68
N TYR A 58 0.23 12.84 -7.01
CA TYR A 58 -0.83 13.29 -6.11
C TYR A 58 -1.79 12.15 -5.74
N MET A 59 -2.23 11.35 -6.71
CA MET A 59 -3.14 10.23 -6.47
C MET A 59 -2.50 9.12 -5.62
N TYR A 60 -1.25 8.77 -5.84
CA TYR A 60 -0.54 7.82 -4.97
C TYR A 60 -0.48 8.31 -3.52
N ARG A 61 -0.15 9.60 -3.31
CA ARG A 61 -0.13 10.23 -1.98
C ARG A 61 -1.53 10.23 -1.35
N LEU A 62 -2.55 10.59 -2.11
CA LEU A 62 -3.94 10.61 -1.65
C LEU A 62 -4.41 9.23 -1.20
N ILE A 63 -4.13 8.19 -1.98
CA ILE A 63 -4.45 6.78 -1.67
C ILE A 63 -3.74 6.36 -0.39
N SER A 64 -2.42 6.60 -0.28
CA SER A 64 -1.63 6.29 0.91
C SER A 64 -2.22 6.94 2.17
N ASN A 65 -2.53 8.24 2.11
CA ASN A 65 -3.11 8.96 3.23
C ASN A 65 -4.52 8.46 3.56
N THR A 66 -5.35 8.18 2.55
CA THR A 66 -6.70 7.64 2.76
C THR A 66 -6.64 6.29 3.47
N TRP A 67 -5.72 5.40 3.07
CA TRP A 67 -5.53 4.11 3.72
C TRP A 67 -5.07 4.25 5.18
N LYS A 68 -4.11 5.12 5.45
CA LYS A 68 -3.68 5.45 6.82
C LYS A 68 -4.84 5.94 7.69
N ASP A 69 -5.69 6.80 7.15
CA ASP A 69 -6.85 7.33 7.87
C ASP A 69 -7.90 6.23 8.14
N GLU A 70 -8.12 5.32 7.19
CA GLU A 70 -9.04 4.19 7.37
C GLU A 70 -8.52 3.21 8.44
N LEU A 71 -7.23 2.89 8.41
CA LEU A 71 -6.60 2.08 9.46
C LEU A 71 -6.72 2.74 10.84
N ARG A 72 -6.41 4.03 10.96
CA ARG A 72 -6.56 4.78 12.22
C ARG A 72 -8.00 4.74 12.76
N LYS A 73 -9.01 4.87 11.88
CA LYS A 73 -10.42 4.76 12.27
C LYS A 73 -10.75 3.35 12.75
N LYS A 74 -10.30 2.32 12.03
CA LYS A 74 -10.51 0.91 12.40
C LYS A 74 -9.96 0.61 13.79
N TYR A 75 -8.73 1.02 14.07
CA TYR A 75 -8.08 0.77 15.37
C TYR A 75 -8.73 1.56 16.51
N ARG A 76 -9.16 2.80 16.29
CA ARG A 76 -9.93 3.56 17.30
C ARG A 76 -11.25 2.89 17.66
N ASN A 77 -11.95 2.35 16.68
CA ASN A 77 -13.23 1.65 16.91
C ASN A 77 -13.06 0.31 17.66
N LEU A 78 -11.85 -0.24 17.67
CA LEU A 78 -11.52 -1.44 18.44
C LEU A 78 -11.05 -1.12 19.87
N GLU A 79 -11.17 0.15 20.34
CA GLU A 79 -10.68 0.63 21.64
C GLU A 79 -9.17 0.35 21.89
N ILE A 80 -8.42 0.08 20.86
CA ILE A 80 -6.99 -0.12 20.94
C ILE A 80 -6.33 1.27 20.96
N ASN A 81 -5.85 1.71 22.12
CA ASN A 81 -5.02 2.90 22.26
C ASN A 81 -3.64 2.63 21.63
N VAL A 82 -3.55 2.82 20.31
CA VAL A 82 -2.31 2.66 19.59
C VAL A 82 -1.74 4.06 19.33
N GLU A 83 -0.57 4.34 19.85
CA GLU A 83 0.16 5.56 19.54
C GLU A 83 0.36 5.70 18.03
N GLU A 84 0.39 6.92 17.51
CA GLU A 84 0.46 7.22 16.06
C GLU A 84 1.65 6.53 15.38
N THR A 85 2.73 6.30 16.10
CA THR A 85 3.91 5.54 15.66
C THR A 85 3.64 4.05 15.46
N ALA A 86 2.69 3.48 16.19
CA ALA A 86 2.36 2.06 16.14
C ALA A 86 1.52 1.69 14.90
N TYR A 87 0.64 2.59 14.40
CA TYR A 87 -0.13 2.33 13.15
C TYR A 87 0.76 2.02 11.95
N ASN A 88 1.92 2.67 11.88
CA ASN A 88 2.87 2.45 10.80
C ASN A 88 3.63 1.12 10.92
N ASN A 89 3.52 0.44 12.07
CA ASN A 89 4.25 -0.79 12.39
C ASN A 89 3.34 -2.02 12.54
N LEU A 90 2.00 -1.82 12.58
CA LEU A 90 1.08 -2.94 12.73
C LEU A 90 1.01 -3.74 11.42
N PRO A 91 1.13 -5.06 11.48
CA PRO A 91 0.70 -5.92 10.39
C PRO A 91 -0.81 -5.79 10.25
N ASP A 92 -1.33 -5.85 9.01
CA ASP A 92 -2.77 -6.01 8.80
C ASP A 92 -3.20 -7.27 9.54
N THR A 93 -4.03 -7.10 10.59
CA THR A 93 -4.53 -8.23 11.38
C THR A 93 -5.49 -9.06 10.55
N LYS A 94 -4.95 -9.99 9.79
CA LYS A 94 -5.69 -11.18 9.38
C LYS A 94 -5.29 -12.31 10.30
N GLU A 95 -6.28 -12.96 10.91
CA GLU A 95 -6.09 -14.23 11.58
C GLU A 95 -5.41 -15.19 10.58
N GLN A 96 -4.24 -15.70 10.97
CA GLN A 96 -3.47 -16.64 10.18
C GLN A 96 -4.18 -17.99 10.17
N SER A 97 -5.01 -18.24 9.17
CA SER A 97 -5.42 -19.58 8.83
C SER A 97 -4.37 -20.19 7.90
N TYR A 98 -3.43 -20.93 8.47
CA TYR A 98 -2.48 -21.73 7.72
C TYR A 98 -3.17 -22.97 7.18
N ASP A 99 -3.55 -22.94 5.92
CA ASP A 99 -3.91 -24.15 5.19
C ASP A 99 -2.68 -24.65 4.40
N GLY A 100 -2.29 -25.90 4.62
CA GLY A 100 -0.97 -26.44 4.29
C GLY A 100 -0.69 -26.73 2.81
N ASN A 101 -1.38 -26.09 1.87
CA ASN A 101 -1.19 -26.29 0.43
C ASN A 101 -1.15 -24.97 -0.33
N ILE A 102 -0.15 -24.13 -0.02
CA ILE A 102 -0.08 -22.76 -0.52
C ILE A 102 0.80 -22.71 -1.76
N ASN A 103 0.22 -22.29 -2.90
CA ASN A 103 0.95 -21.92 -4.10
C ASN A 103 1.99 -20.83 -3.80
N SER A 104 3.15 -20.88 -4.42
CA SER A 104 4.24 -19.91 -4.18
C SER A 104 3.83 -18.44 -4.29
N LEU A 105 2.78 -18.14 -5.07
CA LEU A 105 2.20 -16.79 -5.20
C LEU A 105 1.41 -16.36 -3.96
N GLU A 106 0.71 -17.27 -3.30
CA GLU A 106 -0.04 -16.98 -2.07
C GLU A 106 0.91 -16.69 -0.91
N HIS A 107 2.02 -17.41 -0.81
CA HIS A 107 3.08 -17.13 0.17
C HIS A 107 3.71 -15.75 0.00
N ILE A 108 3.98 -15.34 -1.25
CA ILE A 108 4.52 -14.01 -1.54
C ILE A 108 3.50 -12.94 -1.12
N LYS A 109 2.22 -13.14 -1.43
CA LYS A 109 1.14 -12.24 -1.06
C LYS A 109 1.05 -12.10 0.47
N GLU A 110 0.98 -13.21 1.18
CA GLU A 110 0.95 -13.25 2.65
C GLU A 110 2.18 -12.58 3.27
N SER A 111 3.36 -12.82 2.71
CA SER A 111 4.60 -12.18 3.16
C SER A 111 4.55 -10.65 3.01
N ILE A 112 3.95 -10.14 1.94
CA ILE A 112 3.75 -8.71 1.73
C ILE A 112 2.71 -8.17 2.72
N GLU A 113 1.62 -8.89 2.97
CA GLU A 113 0.57 -8.53 3.93
C GLU A 113 1.11 -8.47 5.38
N ASN A 114 2.13 -9.24 5.70
CA ASN A 114 2.79 -9.22 7.01
C ASN A 114 3.83 -8.08 7.17
N LEU A 115 4.11 -7.32 6.13
CA LEU A 115 4.94 -6.12 6.26
C LEU A 115 4.16 -5.00 6.94
N SER A 116 4.84 -4.22 7.78
CA SER A 116 4.26 -2.97 8.28
C SER A 116 3.91 -2.04 7.11
N LEU A 117 2.87 -1.22 7.28
CA LEU A 117 2.38 -0.34 6.21
C LEU A 117 3.49 0.51 5.59
N LYS A 118 4.38 1.09 6.39
CA LYS A 118 5.51 1.93 5.92
C LYS A 118 6.50 1.17 5.02
N LEU A 119 6.69 -0.11 5.24
CA LEU A 119 7.55 -0.96 4.42
C LEU A 119 6.82 -1.38 3.13
N ARG A 120 5.55 -1.71 3.26
CA ARG A 120 4.68 -2.12 2.15
C ARG A 120 4.51 -0.98 1.15
N GLU A 121 4.25 0.26 1.58
CA GLU A 121 4.14 1.43 0.71
C GLU A 121 5.38 1.62 -0.17
N VAL A 122 6.56 1.58 0.43
CA VAL A 122 7.82 1.72 -0.32
C VAL A 122 8.04 0.55 -1.27
N LEU A 123 7.79 -0.67 -0.81
CA LEU A 123 7.94 -1.88 -1.64
C LEU A 123 7.02 -1.84 -2.87
N VAL A 124 5.74 -1.52 -2.66
CA VAL A 124 4.74 -1.49 -3.74
C VAL A 124 5.06 -0.39 -4.76
N LEU A 125 5.42 0.81 -4.32
CA LEU A 125 5.79 1.90 -5.23
C LEU A 125 7.02 1.55 -6.07
N VAL A 126 8.06 1.02 -5.45
CA VAL A 126 9.31 0.72 -6.16
C VAL A 126 9.20 -0.55 -7.01
N ALA A 127 8.69 -1.65 -6.43
CA ALA A 127 8.72 -2.95 -7.10
C ALA A 127 7.53 -3.20 -8.04
N LEU A 128 6.31 -2.74 -7.68
CA LEU A 128 5.11 -2.98 -8.49
C LEU A 128 4.80 -1.81 -9.43
N GLU A 129 5.01 -0.56 -8.97
CA GLU A 129 4.70 0.63 -9.76
C GLU A 129 5.92 1.19 -10.50
N ASN A 130 7.10 0.55 -10.35
CA ASN A 130 8.37 0.94 -10.98
C ASN A 130 8.73 2.42 -10.75
N LYS A 131 8.42 2.94 -9.55
CA LYS A 131 8.81 4.29 -9.16
C LYS A 131 10.28 4.33 -8.75
N SER A 132 10.98 5.37 -9.18
CA SER A 132 12.33 5.65 -8.68
C SER A 132 12.30 5.97 -7.18
N TYR A 133 13.44 5.86 -6.51
CA TYR A 133 13.56 6.24 -5.09
C TYR A 133 13.21 7.70 -4.86
N LYS A 134 13.56 8.57 -5.81
CA LYS A 134 13.24 10.00 -5.76
C LYS A 134 11.73 10.23 -5.86
N GLU A 135 11.05 9.65 -6.85
CA GLU A 135 9.59 9.73 -6.98
C GLU A 135 8.88 9.15 -5.75
N THR A 136 9.37 8.02 -5.23
CA THR A 136 8.81 7.38 -4.02
C THR A 136 8.95 8.29 -2.81
N ALA A 137 10.11 8.94 -2.64
CA ALA A 137 10.36 9.92 -1.59
C ALA A 137 9.39 11.11 -1.68
N GLU A 138 9.19 11.65 -2.88
CA GLU A 138 8.25 12.73 -3.16
C GLU A 138 6.79 12.32 -2.90
N ILE A 139 6.39 11.11 -3.33
CA ILE A 139 5.03 10.58 -3.12
C ILE A 139 4.73 10.41 -1.64
N LEU A 140 5.64 9.79 -0.89
CA LEU A 140 5.44 9.46 0.53
C LEU A 140 5.80 10.59 1.48
N ASP A 141 6.38 11.69 0.96
CA ASP A 141 6.87 12.84 1.73
C ASP A 141 7.88 12.43 2.81
N ILE A 142 8.90 11.67 2.39
CA ILE A 142 9.98 11.16 3.26
C ILE A 142 11.34 11.36 2.58
N PRO A 143 12.44 11.45 3.35
CA PRO A 143 13.78 11.50 2.77
C PRO A 143 14.10 10.27 1.90
N ILE A 144 14.87 10.46 0.83
CA ILE A 144 15.28 9.36 -0.06
C ILE A 144 16.07 8.27 0.68
N GLY A 145 16.87 8.62 1.69
CA GLY A 145 17.56 7.67 2.56
C GLY A 145 16.59 6.79 3.35
N THR A 146 15.42 7.34 3.73
CA THR A 146 14.35 6.59 4.38
C THR A 146 13.69 5.60 3.41
N VAL A 147 13.53 5.96 2.13
CA VAL A 147 13.06 5.02 1.10
C VAL A 147 14.02 3.84 0.98
N MET A 148 15.32 4.13 0.87
CA MET A 148 16.35 3.10 0.73
C MET A 148 16.40 2.15 1.94
N SER A 149 16.38 2.70 3.16
CA SER A 149 16.41 1.89 4.39
C SER A 149 15.16 1.03 4.55
N ARG A 150 13.96 1.60 4.31
CA ARG A 150 12.69 0.85 4.35
C ARG A 150 12.62 -0.24 3.29
N LEU A 151 13.07 0.01 2.07
CA LEU A 151 13.11 -0.98 1.01
C LEU A 151 14.06 -2.14 1.36
N ASN A 152 15.22 -1.84 1.94
CA ASN A 152 16.16 -2.86 2.39
C ASN A 152 15.58 -3.69 3.54
N GLU A 153 14.91 -3.06 4.50
CA GLU A 153 14.22 -3.75 5.60
C GLU A 153 13.08 -4.64 5.06
N ALA A 154 12.26 -4.14 4.13
CA ALA A 154 11.20 -4.91 3.50
C ALA A 154 11.75 -6.18 2.82
N ARG A 155 12.82 -6.04 2.04
CA ARG A 155 13.47 -7.19 1.38
C ARG A 155 14.02 -8.22 2.37
N LYS A 156 14.63 -7.77 3.45
CA LYS A 156 15.12 -8.68 4.51
C LYS A 156 13.97 -9.48 5.13
N LYS A 157 12.87 -8.82 5.47
CA LYS A 157 11.69 -9.49 6.02
C LYS A 157 11.09 -10.50 5.04
N LEU A 158 10.93 -10.12 3.76
CA LEU A 158 10.44 -11.05 2.75
C LEU A 158 11.31 -12.29 2.59
N ASN A 159 12.63 -12.13 2.61
CA ASN A 159 13.54 -13.28 2.55
C ASN A 159 13.41 -14.19 3.77
N GLN A 160 13.26 -13.63 4.97
CA GLN A 160 13.01 -14.40 6.20
C GLN A 160 11.72 -15.22 6.12
N PHE A 161 10.63 -14.63 5.60
CA PHE A 161 9.37 -15.36 5.39
C PHE A 161 9.52 -16.51 4.39
N ASN A 162 10.22 -16.28 3.27
CA ASN A 162 10.49 -17.32 2.28
C ASN A 162 11.35 -18.47 2.85
N ASP A 163 12.34 -18.17 3.68
CA ASP A 163 13.19 -19.20 4.31
C ASP A 163 12.38 -20.03 5.33
N ILE A 164 11.50 -19.39 6.11
CA ILE A 164 10.61 -20.08 7.05
C ILE A 164 9.63 -20.99 6.30
N ALA A 165 9.07 -20.52 5.17
CA ALA A 165 8.18 -21.32 4.33
C ALA A 165 8.88 -22.59 3.81
N LYS A 166 10.07 -22.45 3.24
CA LYS A 166 10.89 -23.58 2.76
C LYS A 166 11.28 -24.59 3.84
N LEU A 167 11.50 -24.12 5.07
CA LEU A 167 11.81 -25.00 6.20
C LEU A 167 10.57 -25.81 6.66
N LYS A 168 9.37 -25.25 6.52
CA LYS A 168 8.12 -25.96 6.81
C LYS A 168 7.81 -27.02 5.77
N GLU A 169 7.99 -26.73 4.48
CA GLU A 169 7.81 -27.70 3.39
C GLU A 169 8.71 -28.95 3.59
N LYS A 170 9.97 -28.76 3.97
CA LYS A 170 10.91 -29.87 4.24
C LYS A 170 10.60 -30.72 5.46
N LYS A 171 9.68 -30.30 6.32
CA LYS A 171 9.34 -31.04 7.56
C LYS A 171 8.17 -32.00 7.35
N TYR A 172 7.51 -31.96 6.21
CA TYR A 172 6.35 -32.80 5.86
C TYR A 172 6.65 -33.79 4.71
N ASP A 173 7.90 -33.82 4.19
CA ASP A 173 8.45 -34.85 3.34
C ASP A 173 9.26 -35.86 4.22
#